data_e975f7268d8b5818e38d1a7b86667658
#
_entry.id   e975f7268d8b5818e38d1a7b86667658
#
_cell.length_a   1.000
_cell.length_b   1.000
_cell.length_c   1.000
_cell.angle_alpha   90.00
_cell.angle_beta   90.00
_cell.angle_gamma   90.00
#
_symmetry.space_group_name_H-M   'P 1'
#
loop_
_entity.id
_entity.type
_entity.pdbx_description
1 polymer ?
#
loop_
_entity_poly.entity_id
_entity_poly.type
_entity_poly.pdbx_seq_one_letter_code
_entity_poly.pdbx_strand_id
1 'polypeptide(L)'
;MLLKKEPAYRKAEKEDFPLIREFIRRNYKDRWEFEEAHTEKRLTRLLFYTYMISRDKVTVATYRDQVVGVLITGKGSHGHFAPFFRLKKGYHFLRLKLTREGRKNLEHFNKLQDMKKQLTVSQENPAPQNILFLYVSKDYRRNGIGTGLLKQISTEKDTGHSIYMDQLDHRAFMESHGFVKKNEVSQMRELNKKRFRESVALYQKEPHCEAHS
;
A
#
# COMPACT_ATOMS: atom_id res chain seq x y z
N MET A 1 -5.30 -6.71 -23.95
CA MET A 1 -5.17 -5.60 -24.94
C MET A 1 -3.83 -4.93 -24.66
N LEU A 2 -2.89 -4.97 -25.60
CA LEU A 2 -1.59 -4.30 -25.42
C LEU A 2 -1.77 -2.79 -25.58
N LEU A 3 -1.08 -2.01 -24.75
CA LEU A 3 -1.10 -0.55 -24.85
C LEU A 3 -0.42 -0.11 -26.17
N LYS A 4 -1.08 0.78 -26.91
CA LYS A 4 -0.53 1.36 -28.17
C LYS A 4 0.55 2.44 -27.92
N LYS A 5 0.69 2.93 -26.68
CA LYS A 5 1.65 3.95 -26.24
C LYS A 5 2.26 3.51 -24.93
N GLU A 6 3.51 3.83 -24.68
CA GLU A 6 4.16 3.55 -23.40
C GLU A 6 3.58 4.42 -22.29
N PRO A 7 3.40 3.87 -21.06
CA PRO A 7 3.00 4.66 -19.89
C PRO A 7 4.14 5.60 -19.48
N ALA A 8 3.79 6.81 -19.07
CA ALA A 8 4.71 7.75 -18.44
C ALA A 8 4.65 7.63 -16.91
N TYR A 9 5.77 7.93 -16.26
CA TYR A 9 5.90 7.88 -14.80
C TYR A 9 6.32 9.25 -14.30
N ARG A 10 5.57 9.81 -13.33
CA ARG A 10 5.89 11.11 -12.73
C ARG A 10 5.60 11.13 -11.23
N LYS A 11 6.14 12.11 -10.54
CA LYS A 11 5.75 12.42 -9.16
C LYS A 11 4.26 12.79 -9.11
N ALA A 12 3.58 12.31 -8.08
CA ALA A 12 2.18 12.67 -7.88
C ALA A 12 2.02 14.13 -7.44
N GLU A 13 1.01 14.79 -7.97
CA GLU A 13 0.57 16.14 -7.62
C GLU A 13 -0.67 16.09 -6.72
N LYS A 14 -1.09 17.24 -6.17
CA LYS A 14 -2.27 17.30 -5.29
C LYS A 14 -3.55 16.91 -6.01
N GLU A 15 -3.62 17.20 -7.28
CA GLU A 15 -4.71 16.90 -8.23
C GLU A 15 -4.91 15.40 -8.40
N ASP A 16 -3.87 14.58 -8.22
CA ASP A 16 -3.95 13.11 -8.27
C ASP A 16 -4.56 12.49 -7.00
N PHE A 17 -4.57 13.21 -5.88
CA PHE A 17 -4.99 12.66 -4.58
C PHE A 17 -6.43 12.10 -4.55
N PRO A 18 -7.43 12.71 -5.22
CA PRO A 18 -8.75 12.10 -5.32
C PRO A 18 -8.71 10.70 -5.96
N LEU A 19 -7.95 10.55 -7.04
CA LEU A 19 -7.84 9.27 -7.75
C LEU A 19 -7.01 8.24 -6.97
N ILE A 20 -5.95 8.67 -6.29
CA ILE A 20 -5.18 7.79 -5.38
C ILE A 20 -6.09 7.26 -4.26
N ARG A 21 -6.97 8.09 -3.68
CA ARG A 21 -7.97 7.62 -2.71
C ARG A 21 -8.92 6.60 -3.31
N GLU A 22 -9.36 6.81 -4.56
CA GLU A 22 -10.21 5.86 -5.26
C GLU A 22 -9.48 4.51 -5.49
N PHE A 23 -8.19 4.52 -5.82
CA PHE A 23 -7.39 3.30 -5.94
C PHE A 23 -7.26 2.57 -4.60
N ILE A 24 -7.07 3.29 -3.50
CA ILE A 24 -7.08 2.71 -2.16
C ILE A 24 -8.45 2.09 -1.88
N ARG A 25 -9.55 2.80 -2.15
CA ARG A 25 -10.91 2.30 -1.98
C ARG A 25 -11.13 0.99 -2.74
N ARG A 26 -10.78 0.96 -4.02
CA ARG A 26 -10.94 -0.24 -4.88
C ARG A 26 -10.08 -1.41 -4.39
N ASN A 27 -8.88 -1.14 -3.88
CA ASN A 27 -7.99 -2.18 -3.38
C ASN A 27 -8.52 -2.85 -2.11
N TYR A 28 -9.25 -2.10 -1.29
CA TYR A 28 -9.73 -2.58 0.01
C TYR A 28 -11.22 -2.89 0.05
N LYS A 29 -12.00 -2.57 -0.99
CA LYS A 29 -13.46 -2.70 -1.00
C LYS A 29 -13.97 -4.09 -0.58
N ASP A 30 -13.37 -5.14 -1.10
CA ASP A 30 -13.82 -6.52 -0.88
C ASP A 30 -13.35 -7.11 0.47
N ARG A 31 -12.61 -6.33 1.27
CA ARG A 31 -11.99 -6.76 2.53
C ARG A 31 -12.64 -6.18 3.76
N TRP A 32 -13.52 -5.23 3.59
CA TRP A 32 -14.17 -4.51 4.66
C TRP A 32 -15.68 -4.63 4.52
N GLU A 33 -16.37 -4.74 5.65
CA GLU A 33 -17.81 -4.70 5.66
C GLU A 33 -18.28 -3.26 5.75
N PHE A 34 -19.01 -2.81 4.75
CA PHE A 34 -19.61 -1.49 4.72
C PHE A 34 -21.12 -1.62 4.53
N GLU A 35 -21.88 -1.17 5.53
CA GLU A 35 -23.32 -0.97 5.46
C GLU A 35 -23.61 0.46 4.98
N GLU A 36 -22.71 1.39 5.31
CA GLU A 36 -22.88 2.82 5.05
C GLU A 36 -21.73 3.39 4.19
N ALA A 37 -22.09 4.02 3.07
CA ALA A 37 -21.11 4.64 2.15
C ALA A 37 -20.21 5.70 2.82
N HIS A 38 -20.68 6.38 3.86
CA HIS A 38 -19.86 7.36 4.57
C HIS A 38 -18.77 6.71 5.44
N THR A 39 -18.98 5.52 5.97
CA THR A 39 -17.97 4.75 6.70
C THR A 39 -16.85 4.29 5.76
N GLU A 40 -17.21 3.76 4.58
CA GLU A 40 -16.24 3.42 3.52
C GLU A 40 -15.36 4.64 3.17
N LYS A 41 -16.00 5.78 2.91
CA LYS A 41 -15.31 7.04 2.56
C LYS A 41 -14.36 7.53 3.66
N ARG A 42 -14.76 7.41 4.94
CA ARG A 42 -13.92 7.80 6.08
C ARG A 42 -12.74 6.87 6.27
N LEU A 43 -12.96 5.55 6.16
CA LEU A 43 -11.88 4.57 6.26
C LEU A 43 -10.88 4.71 5.13
N THR A 44 -11.34 4.90 3.90
CA THR A 44 -10.48 5.17 2.75
C THR A 44 -9.59 6.40 2.98
N ARG A 45 -10.14 7.47 3.55
CA ARG A 45 -9.37 8.68 3.91
C ARG A 45 -8.39 8.41 5.05
N LEU A 46 -8.77 7.63 6.05
CA LEU A 46 -7.87 7.21 7.13
C LEU A 46 -6.65 6.46 6.58
N LEU A 47 -6.86 5.48 5.69
CA LEU A 47 -5.81 4.74 5.01
C LEU A 47 -4.92 5.66 4.17
N PHE A 48 -5.52 6.52 3.36
CA PHE A 48 -4.79 7.50 2.55
C PHE A 48 -3.89 8.40 3.42
N TYR A 49 -4.42 8.97 4.49
CA TYR A 49 -3.61 9.82 5.37
C TYR A 49 -2.54 9.01 6.14
N THR A 50 -2.79 7.75 6.45
CA THR A 50 -1.78 6.85 7.03
C THR A 50 -0.61 6.68 6.08
N TYR A 51 -0.85 6.42 4.80
CA TYR A 51 0.21 6.36 3.79
C TYR A 51 0.90 7.71 3.58
N MET A 52 0.14 8.81 3.53
CA MET A 52 0.71 10.15 3.33
C MET A 52 1.60 10.63 4.51
N ILE A 53 1.36 10.16 5.73
CA ILE A 53 2.23 10.45 6.89
C ILE A 53 3.57 9.72 6.78
N SER A 54 3.57 8.48 6.30
CA SER A 54 4.75 7.62 6.25
C SER A 54 5.48 7.68 4.91
N ARG A 55 5.00 8.48 3.94
CA ARG A 55 5.58 8.53 2.60
C ARG A 55 6.92 9.24 2.54
N ASP A 56 7.79 8.75 1.69
CA ASP A 56 8.94 9.47 1.15
C ASP A 56 8.59 10.02 -0.25
N LYS A 57 8.11 9.13 -1.14
CA LYS A 57 7.76 9.46 -2.52
C LYS A 57 6.41 8.89 -2.91
N VAL A 58 5.70 9.59 -3.77
CA VAL A 58 4.50 9.09 -4.46
C VAL A 58 4.72 9.24 -5.95
N THR A 59 4.73 8.12 -6.66
CA THR A 59 4.87 8.06 -8.11
C THR A 59 3.57 7.58 -8.74
N VAL A 60 3.11 8.22 -9.79
CA VAL A 60 1.96 7.80 -10.58
C VAL A 60 2.40 7.37 -11.97
N ALA A 61 1.73 6.34 -12.49
CA ALA A 61 1.81 5.94 -13.89
C ALA A 61 0.64 6.57 -14.66
N THR A 62 0.92 7.25 -15.77
CA THR A 62 -0.09 7.87 -16.63
C THR A 62 -0.12 7.20 -17.99
N TYR A 63 -1.32 7.05 -18.55
CA TYR A 63 -1.54 6.59 -19.91
C TYR A 63 -2.62 7.45 -20.55
N ARG A 64 -2.30 8.12 -21.68
CA ARG A 64 -3.20 9.12 -22.32
C ARG A 64 -3.71 10.14 -21.32
N ASP A 65 -2.80 10.75 -20.56
CA ASP A 65 -3.04 11.78 -19.54
C ASP A 65 -3.92 11.35 -18.35
N GLN A 66 -4.32 10.07 -18.30
CA GLN A 66 -5.04 9.50 -17.16
C GLN A 66 -4.09 8.75 -16.24
N VAL A 67 -4.23 8.96 -14.94
CA VAL A 67 -3.49 8.19 -13.95
C VAL A 67 -4.09 6.79 -13.86
N VAL A 68 -3.26 5.77 -14.16
CA VAL A 68 -3.66 4.36 -14.24
C VAL A 68 -3.02 3.47 -13.19
N GLY A 69 -2.03 3.99 -12.47
CA GLY A 69 -1.36 3.28 -11.39
C GLY A 69 -0.67 4.22 -10.41
N VAL A 70 -0.34 3.74 -9.23
CA VAL A 70 0.33 4.48 -8.18
C VAL A 70 1.27 3.59 -7.37
N LEU A 71 2.39 4.16 -6.98
CA LEU A 71 3.35 3.59 -6.04
C LEU A 71 3.62 4.62 -4.94
N ILE A 72 3.45 4.21 -3.68
CA ILE A 72 3.80 4.99 -2.50
C ILE A 72 4.93 4.29 -1.78
N THR A 73 6.05 4.97 -1.59
CA THR A 73 7.20 4.47 -0.84
C THR A 73 7.42 5.30 0.42
N GLY A 74 8.08 4.70 1.42
CA GLY A 74 8.46 5.35 2.67
C GLY A 74 9.78 4.83 3.21
N LYS A 75 10.51 5.65 3.95
CA LYS A 75 11.82 5.34 4.55
C LYS A 75 11.77 5.03 6.05
N GLY A 76 10.61 4.68 6.59
CA GLY A 76 10.49 4.43 8.03
C GLY A 76 10.67 5.68 8.92
N SER A 77 11.32 6.74 8.45
CA SER A 77 11.44 8.01 9.14
C SER A 77 10.24 8.91 8.80
N HIS A 78 9.68 9.54 9.82
CA HIS A 78 8.51 10.40 9.68
C HIS A 78 8.83 11.62 8.80
N GLY A 79 8.21 11.71 7.63
CA GLY A 79 8.39 12.83 6.71
C GLY A 79 8.04 14.19 7.37
N HIS A 80 8.82 15.22 7.06
CA HIS A 80 8.72 16.55 7.67
C HIS A 80 7.38 17.28 7.48
N PHE A 81 6.47 16.80 6.61
CA PHE A 81 5.18 17.45 6.31
C PHE A 81 3.96 16.79 6.97
N ALA A 82 4.13 16.23 8.17
CA ALA A 82 3.12 15.40 8.81
C ALA A 82 1.97 16.12 9.56
N PRO A 83 2.04 17.38 10.07
CA PRO A 83 1.02 17.87 11.00
C PRO A 83 -0.37 17.95 10.36
N PHE A 84 -0.50 18.45 9.14
CA PHE A 84 -1.78 18.51 8.44
C PHE A 84 -2.39 17.12 8.19
N PHE A 85 -1.59 16.16 7.71
CA PHE A 85 -2.07 14.80 7.46
C PHE A 85 -2.39 14.07 8.77
N ARG A 86 -1.63 14.31 9.84
CA ARG A 86 -1.90 13.77 11.19
C ARG A 86 -3.23 14.28 11.72
N LEU A 87 -3.51 15.58 11.62
CA LEU A 87 -4.78 16.16 12.02
C LEU A 87 -5.96 15.56 11.22
N LYS A 88 -5.84 15.47 9.90
CA LYS A 88 -6.87 14.85 9.04
C LYS A 88 -7.07 13.38 9.36
N LYS A 89 -5.99 12.63 9.61
CA LYS A 89 -6.08 11.23 10.08
C LYS A 89 -6.84 11.14 11.40
N GLY A 90 -6.47 11.96 12.40
CA GLY A 90 -7.12 12.01 13.71
C GLY A 90 -8.62 12.33 13.61
N TYR A 91 -8.99 13.30 12.78
CA TYR A 91 -10.39 13.63 12.51
C TYR A 91 -11.18 12.43 11.97
N HIS A 92 -10.67 11.73 10.94
CA HIS A 92 -11.38 10.58 10.38
C HIS A 92 -11.42 9.40 11.34
N PHE A 93 -10.35 9.18 12.11
CA PHE A 93 -10.31 8.18 13.16
C PHE A 93 -11.39 8.43 14.24
N LEU A 94 -11.49 9.68 14.72
CA LEU A 94 -12.51 10.05 15.69
C LEU A 94 -13.92 9.85 15.14
N ARG A 95 -14.19 10.32 13.92
CA ARG A 95 -15.49 10.16 13.25
C ARG A 95 -15.89 8.69 13.06
N LEU A 96 -14.94 7.78 12.82
CA LEU A 96 -15.20 6.34 12.78
C LEU A 96 -15.53 5.78 14.17
N LYS A 97 -14.85 6.25 15.24
CA LYS A 97 -15.15 5.83 16.62
C LYS A 97 -16.58 6.14 17.07
N LEU A 98 -17.22 7.13 16.49
CA LEU A 98 -18.58 7.54 16.86
C LEU A 98 -19.69 6.61 16.35
N THR A 99 -19.41 5.71 15.41
CA THR A 99 -20.38 4.77 14.87
C THR A 99 -20.03 3.33 15.21
N ARG A 100 -21.05 2.44 15.32
CA ARG A 100 -20.83 1.02 15.61
C ARG A 100 -20.00 0.35 14.51
N GLU A 101 -20.39 0.57 13.26
CA GLU A 101 -19.69 0.06 12.08
C GLU A 101 -18.26 0.60 12.00
N GLY A 102 -18.08 1.89 12.25
CA GLY A 102 -16.76 2.51 12.25
C GLY A 102 -15.83 1.94 13.32
N ARG A 103 -16.32 1.62 14.54
CA ARG A 103 -15.54 0.95 15.58
C ARG A 103 -15.09 -0.45 15.16
N LYS A 104 -16.01 -1.26 14.56
CA LYS A 104 -15.69 -2.59 14.03
C LYS A 104 -14.56 -2.53 12.99
N ASN A 105 -14.68 -1.58 12.06
CA ASN A 105 -13.66 -1.38 11.03
C ASN A 105 -12.33 -0.86 11.60
N LEU A 106 -12.35 0.02 12.61
CA LEU A 106 -11.14 0.47 13.28
C LEU A 106 -10.43 -0.65 14.05
N GLU A 107 -11.18 -1.53 14.70
CA GLU A 107 -10.61 -2.71 15.37
C GLU A 107 -9.83 -3.57 14.37
N HIS A 108 -10.44 -3.86 13.21
CA HIS A 108 -9.78 -4.60 12.16
C HIS A 108 -8.55 -3.85 11.60
N PHE A 109 -8.66 -2.55 11.36
CA PHE A 109 -7.51 -1.72 10.96
C PHE A 109 -6.36 -1.82 11.95
N ASN A 110 -6.64 -1.72 13.26
CA ASN A 110 -5.62 -1.81 14.30
C ASN A 110 -4.98 -3.20 14.33
N LYS A 111 -5.76 -4.28 14.24
CA LYS A 111 -5.24 -5.66 14.14
C LYS A 111 -4.25 -5.83 12.98
N LEU A 112 -4.57 -5.29 11.79
CA LEU A 112 -3.64 -5.31 10.65
C LEU A 112 -2.35 -4.52 10.93
N GLN A 113 -2.46 -3.37 11.61
CA GLN A 113 -1.27 -2.60 12.00
C GLN A 113 -0.41 -3.34 13.02
N ASP A 114 -1.03 -4.05 13.96
CA ASP A 114 -0.29 -4.83 14.97
C ASP A 114 0.41 -6.05 14.35
N MET A 115 -0.22 -6.74 13.37
CA MET A 115 0.45 -7.78 12.59
C MET A 115 1.68 -7.23 11.83
N LYS A 116 1.56 -6.05 11.22
CA LYS A 116 2.70 -5.38 10.56
C LYS A 116 3.80 -5.01 11.54
N LYS A 117 3.45 -4.52 12.73
CA LYS A 117 4.44 -4.22 13.80
C LYS A 117 5.18 -5.47 14.25
N GLN A 118 4.48 -6.60 14.48
CA GLN A 118 5.10 -7.87 14.84
C GLN A 118 6.14 -8.30 13.80
N LEU A 119 5.80 -8.19 12.51
CA LEU A 119 6.72 -8.48 11.42
C LEU A 119 7.91 -7.52 11.37
N THR A 120 7.72 -6.24 11.75
CA THR A 120 8.81 -5.26 11.79
C THR A 120 9.79 -5.54 12.93
N VAL A 121 9.30 -5.87 14.12
CA VAL A 121 10.15 -6.18 15.30
C VAL A 121 10.97 -7.44 15.09
N SER A 122 10.47 -8.40 14.33
CA SER A 122 11.16 -9.66 14.03
C SER A 122 12.23 -9.54 12.93
N GLN A 123 12.49 -8.33 12.39
CA GLN A 123 13.51 -8.13 11.37
C GLN A 123 14.88 -7.88 12.00
N GLU A 124 15.84 -8.73 11.71
CA GLU A 124 17.25 -8.48 12.06
C GLU A 124 17.86 -7.34 11.22
N ASN A 125 17.51 -7.27 9.94
CA ASN A 125 17.97 -6.24 9.00
C ASN A 125 16.78 -5.62 8.28
N PRO A 126 16.19 -4.53 8.81
CA PRO A 126 15.09 -3.87 8.14
C PRO A 126 15.56 -3.19 6.86
N ALA A 127 14.84 -3.44 5.76
CA ALA A 127 15.13 -2.75 4.50
C ALA A 127 14.96 -1.23 4.67
N PRO A 128 15.87 -0.42 4.11
CA PRO A 128 15.87 1.03 4.30
C PRO A 128 14.68 1.72 3.65
N GLN A 129 14.02 1.06 2.70
CA GLN A 129 12.85 1.61 2.02
C GLN A 129 11.68 0.61 1.99
N ASN A 130 10.49 1.10 2.33
CA ASN A 130 9.26 0.32 2.34
C ASN A 130 8.35 0.71 1.18
N ILE A 131 7.79 -0.27 0.47
CA ILE A 131 6.65 -0.06 -0.41
C ILE A 131 5.39 -0.06 0.47
N LEU A 132 4.77 1.10 0.61
CA LEU A 132 3.58 1.29 1.43
C LEU A 132 2.30 0.90 0.69
N PHE A 133 2.25 1.18 -0.61
CA PHE A 133 1.10 0.90 -1.47
C PHE A 133 1.54 0.83 -2.93
N LEU A 134 1.09 -0.20 -3.64
CA LEU A 134 1.26 -0.37 -5.08
C LEU A 134 -0.09 -0.80 -5.67
N TYR A 135 -0.56 -0.06 -6.65
CA TYR A 135 -1.82 -0.38 -7.33
C TYR A 135 -1.76 -0.03 -8.82
N VAL A 136 -2.33 -0.90 -9.65
CA VAL A 136 -2.57 -0.65 -11.08
C VAL A 136 -4.04 -0.94 -11.34
N SER A 137 -4.72 -0.02 -12.02
CA SER A 137 -6.13 -0.17 -12.40
C SER A 137 -6.35 -1.45 -13.20
N LYS A 138 -7.45 -2.17 -12.93
CA LYS A 138 -7.73 -3.50 -13.48
C LYS A 138 -7.61 -3.54 -15.00
N ASP A 139 -8.13 -2.52 -15.68
CA ASP A 139 -8.16 -2.44 -17.14
C ASP A 139 -6.78 -2.25 -17.78
N TYR A 140 -5.78 -1.86 -16.98
CA TYR A 140 -4.41 -1.58 -17.42
C TYR A 140 -3.39 -2.58 -16.89
N ARG A 141 -3.83 -3.62 -16.18
CA ARG A 141 -2.94 -4.70 -15.71
C ARG A 141 -2.38 -5.51 -16.87
N ARG A 142 -1.27 -6.24 -16.62
CA ARG A 142 -0.55 -7.07 -17.60
C ARG A 142 0.03 -6.28 -18.79
N ASN A 143 0.19 -4.97 -18.65
CA ASN A 143 0.84 -4.09 -19.63
C ASN A 143 2.19 -3.54 -19.13
N GLY A 144 2.84 -4.20 -18.18
CA GLY A 144 4.15 -3.78 -17.65
C GLY A 144 4.13 -2.56 -16.70
N ILE A 145 2.96 -1.95 -16.44
CA ILE A 145 2.86 -0.72 -15.62
C ILE A 145 3.36 -0.95 -14.18
N GLY A 146 3.00 -2.07 -13.56
CA GLY A 146 3.48 -2.40 -12.21
C GLY A 146 5.00 -2.55 -12.16
N THR A 147 5.58 -3.23 -13.16
CA THR A 147 7.02 -3.37 -13.35
C THR A 147 7.69 -2.01 -13.53
N GLY A 148 7.11 -1.14 -14.36
CA GLY A 148 7.62 0.21 -14.58
C GLY A 148 7.58 1.06 -13.31
N LEU A 149 6.52 0.96 -12.48
CA LEU A 149 6.44 1.62 -11.18
C LEU A 149 7.54 1.10 -10.23
N LEU A 150 7.78 -0.21 -10.17
CA LEU A 150 8.85 -0.77 -9.34
C LEU A 150 10.25 -0.32 -9.80
N LYS A 151 10.48 -0.19 -11.12
CA LYS A 151 11.74 0.36 -11.65
C LYS A 151 12.01 1.79 -11.16
N GLN A 152 10.98 2.61 -10.87
CA GLN A 152 11.15 3.97 -10.35
C GLN A 152 11.75 4.00 -8.93
N ILE A 153 11.77 2.88 -8.22
CA ILE A 153 12.42 2.76 -6.90
C ILE A 153 13.90 2.43 -7.08
N SER A 154 14.22 1.55 -8.02
CA SER A 154 15.58 1.02 -8.21
C SER A 154 16.58 2.05 -8.73
N THR A 155 16.11 3.19 -9.29
CA THR A 155 16.99 4.23 -9.85
C THR A 155 17.62 5.14 -8.81
N GLU A 156 17.21 5.11 -7.54
CA GLU A 156 17.65 6.11 -6.54
C GLU A 156 18.78 5.64 -5.59
N LYS A 157 19.14 4.41 -5.57
CA LYS A 157 20.29 3.73 -4.91
C LYS A 157 19.93 2.25 -4.79
N ASP A 158 20.90 1.40 -4.94
CA ASP A 158 20.77 -0.07 -4.77
C ASP A 158 20.52 -0.44 -3.30
N THR A 159 19.40 0.05 -2.77
CA THR A 159 18.97 -0.15 -1.40
C THR A 159 17.89 -1.23 -1.36
N GLY A 160 18.00 -2.14 -0.41
CA GLY A 160 16.98 -3.17 -0.21
C GLY A 160 15.58 -2.57 0.01
N HIS A 161 14.57 -3.27 -0.46
CA HIS A 161 13.17 -2.85 -0.36
C HIS A 161 12.33 -3.87 0.39
N SER A 162 11.35 -3.40 1.16
CA SER A 162 10.36 -4.27 1.80
C SER A 162 8.94 -3.87 1.47
N ILE A 163 8.03 -4.84 1.51
CA ILE A 163 6.59 -4.63 1.38
C ILE A 163 5.84 -5.55 2.33
N TYR A 164 4.83 -5.03 3.02
CA TYR A 164 3.87 -5.82 3.78
C TYR A 164 2.67 -6.14 2.91
N MET A 165 2.53 -7.42 2.57
CA MET A 165 1.44 -7.91 1.72
C MET A 165 0.37 -8.57 2.57
N ASP A 166 -0.80 -8.00 2.52
CA ASP A 166 -2.02 -8.52 3.11
C ASP A 166 -2.95 -9.17 2.04
N GLN A 167 -2.46 -9.33 0.79
CA GLN A 167 -3.16 -9.95 -0.33
C GLN A 167 -2.33 -11.04 -0.98
N LEU A 168 -2.92 -12.22 -1.13
CA LEU A 168 -2.30 -13.35 -1.82
C LEU A 168 -2.15 -13.10 -3.34
N ASP A 169 -3.07 -12.29 -3.92
CA ASP A 169 -3.18 -12.08 -5.38
C ASP A 169 -1.96 -11.38 -6.01
N HIS A 170 -1.13 -10.71 -5.19
CA HIS A 170 0.06 -10.01 -5.68
C HIS A 170 1.37 -10.74 -5.40
N ARG A 171 1.32 -11.91 -4.75
CA ARG A 171 2.50 -12.68 -4.37
C ARG A 171 3.35 -13.03 -5.58
N ALA A 172 2.79 -13.69 -6.58
CA ALA A 172 3.50 -14.10 -7.78
C ALA A 172 4.15 -12.91 -8.53
N PHE A 173 3.47 -11.74 -8.53
CA PHE A 173 4.04 -10.53 -9.12
C PHE A 173 5.27 -10.05 -8.35
N MET A 174 5.24 -10.03 -7.02
CA MET A 174 6.39 -9.57 -6.22
C MET A 174 7.55 -10.57 -6.31
N GLU A 175 7.27 -11.86 -6.25
CA GLU A 175 8.26 -12.93 -6.40
C GLU A 175 8.97 -12.88 -7.76
N SER A 176 8.21 -12.63 -8.86
CA SER A 176 8.80 -12.45 -10.20
C SER A 176 9.69 -11.21 -10.35
N HIS A 177 9.63 -10.27 -9.37
CA HIS A 177 10.49 -9.09 -9.30
C HIS A 177 11.61 -9.21 -8.27
N GLY A 178 11.88 -10.43 -7.78
CA GLY A 178 12.98 -10.73 -6.86
C GLY A 178 12.68 -10.43 -5.39
N PHE A 179 11.41 -10.24 -5.02
CA PHE A 179 11.02 -10.16 -3.62
C PHE A 179 10.85 -11.55 -3.03
N VAL A 180 11.49 -11.82 -1.91
CA VAL A 180 11.43 -13.08 -1.18
C VAL A 180 10.61 -12.92 0.09
N LYS A 181 9.72 -13.88 0.38
CA LYS A 181 8.96 -13.89 1.62
C LYS A 181 9.89 -14.18 2.78
N LYS A 182 9.99 -13.28 3.75
CA LYS A 182 10.83 -13.42 4.95
C LYS A 182 10.03 -13.95 6.15
N ASN A 183 8.80 -13.46 6.34
CA ASN A 183 7.97 -13.88 7.48
C ASN A 183 6.48 -13.67 7.17
N GLU A 184 5.60 -14.30 7.96
CA GLU A 184 4.15 -14.19 7.83
C GLU A 184 3.49 -14.31 9.20
N VAL A 185 2.54 -13.43 9.50
CA VAL A 185 1.66 -13.50 10.66
C VAL A 185 0.22 -13.68 10.19
N SER A 186 -0.53 -14.54 10.85
CA SER A 186 -1.92 -14.80 10.47
C SER A 186 -2.84 -14.84 11.68
N GLN A 187 -4.10 -14.50 11.45
CA GLN A 187 -5.16 -14.55 12.43
C GLN A 187 -6.45 -15.10 11.80
N MET A 188 -7.33 -15.64 12.64
CA MET A 188 -8.69 -15.99 12.20
C MET A 188 -9.56 -14.74 12.19
N ARG A 189 -10.28 -14.54 11.11
CA ARG A 189 -11.25 -13.45 10.96
C ARG A 189 -12.59 -13.97 10.48
N GLU A 190 -13.64 -13.31 10.93
CA GLU A 190 -14.98 -13.51 10.42
C GLU A 190 -15.40 -12.30 9.58
N LEU A 191 -15.87 -12.55 8.35
CA LEU A 191 -16.43 -11.57 7.43
C LEU A 191 -17.68 -12.17 6.79
N ASN A 192 -18.80 -11.48 6.84
CA ASN A 192 -20.07 -11.98 6.28
C ASN A 192 -20.43 -13.38 6.80
N LYS A 193 -20.26 -13.61 8.11
CA LYS A 193 -20.51 -14.91 8.80
C LYS A 193 -19.62 -16.06 8.32
N LYS A 194 -18.60 -15.81 7.51
CA LYS A 194 -17.61 -16.80 7.09
C LYS A 194 -16.29 -16.56 7.82
N ARG A 195 -15.75 -17.63 8.40
CA ARG A 195 -14.41 -17.60 9.02
C ARG A 195 -13.36 -17.92 7.98
N PHE A 196 -12.31 -17.14 7.93
CA PHE A 196 -11.16 -17.36 7.07
C PHE A 196 -9.87 -16.92 7.77
N ARG A 197 -8.78 -17.47 7.31
CA ARG A 197 -7.44 -17.09 7.77
C ARG A 197 -7.00 -15.84 7.02
N GLU A 198 -6.83 -14.75 7.74
CA GLU A 198 -6.25 -13.51 7.23
C GLU A 198 -4.76 -13.50 7.56
N SER A 199 -3.91 -13.21 6.61
CA SER A 199 -2.46 -13.15 6.82
C SER A 199 -1.87 -11.87 6.29
N VAL A 200 -0.78 -11.43 6.95
CA VAL A 200 0.12 -10.38 6.46
C VAL A 200 1.50 -11.02 6.33
N ALA A 201 2.08 -10.96 5.15
CA ALA A 201 3.42 -11.45 4.87
C ALA A 201 4.37 -10.27 4.60
N LEU A 202 5.59 -10.39 5.10
CA LEU A 202 6.69 -9.50 4.80
C LEU A 202 7.50 -10.08 3.64
N TYR A 203 7.64 -9.29 2.59
CA TYR A 203 8.53 -9.58 1.47
C TYR A 203 9.67 -8.57 1.44
N GLN A 204 10.87 -9.05 1.13
CA GLN A 204 12.05 -8.21 0.98
C GLN A 204 12.77 -8.54 -0.32
N LYS A 205 13.29 -7.50 -0.96
CA LYS A 205 14.25 -7.58 -2.03
C LYS A 205 15.56 -7.01 -1.51
N GLU A 206 16.61 -7.81 -1.55
CA GLU A 206 17.95 -7.40 -1.16
C GLU A 206 18.56 -6.47 -2.21
N PRO A 207 19.50 -5.59 -1.82
CA PRO A 207 20.25 -4.79 -2.78
C PRO A 207 21.03 -5.73 -3.71
N HIS A 208 21.14 -5.39 -4.99
CA HIS A 208 22.08 -6.05 -5.89
C HIS A 208 23.50 -5.69 -5.41
N CYS A 209 24.17 -6.64 -4.75
CA CYS A 209 25.64 -6.57 -4.66
C CYS A 209 26.17 -6.84 -6.07
N GLU A 210 26.62 -5.82 -6.78
CA GLU A 210 27.54 -6.05 -7.91
C GLU A 210 28.76 -6.75 -7.32
N ALA A 211 28.90 -8.04 -7.63
CA ALA A 211 30.16 -8.74 -7.38
C ALA A 211 31.23 -8.01 -8.19
N HIS A 212 32.04 -7.21 -7.52
CA HIS A 212 33.28 -6.70 -8.10
C HIS A 212 34.16 -7.92 -8.41
N SER A 213 34.14 -8.32 -9.67
CA SER A 213 35.09 -9.27 -10.27
C SER A 213 36.32 -8.52 -10.72
#